data_114be249a29fee6d8928c9558da9ec34
#
_entry.id   114be249a29fee6d8928c9558da9ec34
#
_cell.length_a   1.000
_cell.length_b   1.000
_cell.length_c   1.000
_cell.angle_alpha   90.00
_cell.angle_beta   90.00
_cell.angle_gamma   90.00
#
_symmetry.space_group_name_H-M   'P 1'
#
loop_
_entity.id
_entity.type
_entity.pdbx_description
1 polymer ?
#
loop_
_entity_poly.entity_id
_entity_poly.type
_entity_poly.pdbx_seq_one_letter_code
_entity_poly.pdbx_strand_id
1 'polypeptide(L)'
;MLLKFYFRQRIYKNTLANLQIITLTSDFGNNSHYLAAVKGKIFQLIPDTQLVDISHEVSNYDVLQASFLLRNSFKNFPVGTIHVLFVDSNIKMHKQFLVVKNEGHYFISADNGIFNLMFDEISDDVWQIKFEEKLSENLFFEKDVFAQAIKNIVSEIPFEKFLIKSKINTILHNSMQAVVNENTIRASIIFIDKYQNAFVNISQKLFEENRKGRKFKLYYFGKNYLTKIAKHYTEIEEGNELALFNENGYLEIAINKGAAAQLLGLRVGQKVIVEFDIA
;
A
#
# COMPACT_ATOMS: atom_id res chain seq x y z
N MET A 1 -38.64 -29.42 14.71
CA MET A 1 -37.20 -29.34 14.98
C MET A 1 -36.39 -28.93 13.73
N LEU A 2 -36.64 -29.51 12.55
CA LEU A 2 -35.96 -29.20 11.27
C LEU A 2 -36.16 -27.76 10.78
N LEU A 3 -37.34 -27.14 10.96
CA LEU A 3 -37.59 -25.76 10.51
C LEU A 3 -36.73 -24.71 11.28
N LYS A 4 -36.50 -24.94 12.60
CA LYS A 4 -35.62 -24.06 13.40
C LYS A 4 -34.14 -24.16 12.99
N PHE A 5 -33.73 -25.34 12.50
CA PHE A 5 -32.37 -25.55 12.00
C PHE A 5 -32.15 -24.87 10.65
N TYR A 6 -33.15 -24.93 9.76
CA TYR A 6 -33.13 -24.25 8.44
C TYR A 6 -33.15 -22.72 8.58
N PHE A 7 -33.96 -22.18 9.50
CA PHE A 7 -33.99 -20.74 9.79
C PHE A 7 -32.66 -20.26 10.40
N ARG A 8 -32.04 -21.03 11.31
CA ARG A 8 -30.72 -20.73 11.85
C ARG A 8 -29.63 -20.72 10.76
N GLN A 9 -29.62 -21.72 9.88
CA GLN A 9 -28.64 -21.76 8.78
C GLN A 9 -28.84 -20.63 7.77
N ARG A 10 -30.08 -20.19 7.52
CA ARG A 10 -30.38 -19.09 6.62
C ARG A 10 -30.00 -17.72 7.25
N ILE A 11 -30.19 -17.56 8.53
CA ILE A 11 -29.73 -16.38 9.29
C ILE A 11 -28.19 -16.36 9.33
N TYR A 12 -27.53 -17.49 9.62
CA TYR A 12 -26.06 -17.57 9.61
C TYR A 12 -25.46 -17.30 8.22
N LYS A 13 -26.04 -17.84 7.15
CA LYS A 13 -25.58 -17.55 5.78
C LYS A 13 -25.76 -16.08 5.39
N ASN A 14 -26.88 -15.45 5.79
CA ASN A 14 -27.08 -14.01 5.50
C ASN A 14 -26.25 -13.08 6.41
N THR A 15 -25.89 -13.51 7.63
CA THR A 15 -25.08 -12.69 8.55
C THR A 15 -23.60 -12.75 8.20
N LEU A 16 -23.10 -13.85 7.64
CA LEU A 16 -21.71 -13.97 7.18
C LEU A 16 -21.48 -13.36 5.78
N ALA A 17 -22.55 -13.16 4.99
CA ALA A 17 -22.43 -12.67 3.62
C ALA A 17 -22.23 -11.15 3.50
N ASN A 18 -22.34 -10.38 4.61
CA ASN A 18 -22.29 -8.91 4.58
C ASN A 18 -21.41 -8.30 5.68
N LEU A 19 -20.39 -9.03 6.19
CA LEU A 19 -19.47 -8.45 7.14
C LEU A 19 -18.58 -7.44 6.41
N GLN A 20 -18.74 -6.14 6.72
CA GLN A 20 -17.90 -5.09 6.13
C GLN A 20 -16.45 -5.28 6.56
N ILE A 21 -15.55 -5.44 5.60
CA ILE A 21 -14.11 -5.51 5.86
C ILE A 21 -13.53 -4.10 5.80
N ILE A 22 -12.78 -3.74 6.85
CA ILE A 22 -12.03 -2.50 6.94
C ILE A 22 -10.58 -2.85 7.20
N THR A 23 -9.66 -2.38 6.38
CA THR A 23 -8.22 -2.58 6.63
C THR A 23 -7.59 -1.33 7.21
N LEU A 24 -6.61 -1.52 8.09
CA LEU A 24 -5.89 -0.44 8.74
C LEU A 24 -4.41 -0.50 8.41
N THR A 25 -3.85 0.65 8.03
CA THR A 25 -2.41 0.87 7.83
C THR A 25 -2.00 2.11 8.60
N SER A 26 -0.96 2.04 9.43
CA SER A 26 -0.50 3.21 10.18
C SER A 26 0.98 3.15 10.53
N ASP A 27 1.51 4.29 10.97
CA ASP A 27 2.86 4.45 11.55
C ASP A 27 2.83 4.55 13.08
N PHE A 28 1.74 4.08 13.72
CA PHE A 28 1.54 4.18 15.17
C PHE A 28 2.35 3.16 15.98
N GLY A 29 2.77 2.05 15.36
CA GLY A 29 3.31 0.87 16.04
C GLY A 29 2.21 -0.03 16.63
N ASN A 30 2.49 -1.32 16.75
CA ASN A 30 1.54 -2.32 17.24
C ASN A 30 1.17 -2.13 18.73
N ASN A 31 2.02 -1.52 19.54
CA ASN A 31 1.83 -1.29 20.96
C ASN A 31 1.27 0.11 21.28
N SER A 32 0.63 0.77 20.33
CA SER A 32 0.15 2.13 20.46
C SER A 32 -1.29 2.21 20.99
N HIS A 33 -1.53 3.07 21.98
CA HIS A 33 -2.88 3.41 22.43
C HIS A 33 -3.68 4.13 21.34
N TYR A 34 -3.03 4.83 20.39
CA TYR A 34 -3.69 5.44 19.24
C TYR A 34 -4.36 4.40 18.35
N LEU A 35 -3.67 3.30 18.06
CA LEU A 35 -4.24 2.18 17.31
C LEU A 35 -5.46 1.58 18.01
N ALA A 36 -5.34 1.33 19.32
CA ALA A 36 -6.45 0.82 20.12
C ALA A 36 -7.66 1.79 20.09
N ALA A 37 -7.42 3.10 20.20
CA ALA A 37 -8.46 4.12 20.13
C ALA A 37 -9.16 4.15 18.76
N VAL A 38 -8.43 4.01 17.65
CA VAL A 38 -9.00 3.89 16.28
C VAL A 38 -9.93 2.69 16.20
N LYS A 39 -9.43 1.51 16.57
CA LYS A 39 -10.21 0.26 16.53
C LYS A 39 -11.46 0.35 17.40
N GLY A 40 -11.30 0.85 18.64
CA GLY A 40 -12.42 1.04 19.57
C GLY A 40 -13.47 2.00 19.02
N LYS A 41 -13.06 3.09 18.37
CA LYS A 41 -13.99 4.04 17.75
C LYS A 41 -14.77 3.44 16.59
N ILE A 42 -14.10 2.66 15.74
CA ILE A 42 -14.76 1.96 14.63
C ILE A 42 -15.79 0.96 15.19
N PHE A 43 -15.42 0.10 16.14
CA PHE A 43 -16.36 -0.85 16.76
C PHE A 43 -17.53 -0.17 17.47
N GLN A 44 -17.32 1.00 18.08
CA GLN A 44 -18.41 1.77 18.69
C GLN A 44 -19.45 2.22 17.65
N LEU A 45 -19.01 2.58 16.44
CA LEU A 45 -19.89 3.08 15.38
C LEU A 45 -20.45 1.98 14.47
N ILE A 46 -19.68 0.88 14.30
CA ILE A 46 -19.97 -0.21 13.37
C ILE A 46 -19.60 -1.52 14.05
N PRO A 47 -20.44 -2.03 14.98
CA PRO A 47 -20.13 -3.25 15.77
C PRO A 47 -19.93 -4.50 14.91
N ASP A 48 -20.69 -4.62 13.82
CA ASP A 48 -20.66 -5.77 12.92
C ASP A 48 -19.68 -5.56 11.75
N THR A 49 -18.40 -5.33 12.08
CA THR A 49 -17.32 -5.14 11.09
C THR A 49 -16.14 -6.03 11.39
N GLN A 50 -15.36 -6.34 10.37
CA GLN A 50 -14.09 -7.04 10.48
C GLN A 50 -12.94 -6.07 10.24
N LEU A 51 -12.11 -5.85 11.26
CA LEU A 51 -10.88 -5.09 11.12
C LEU A 51 -9.72 -6.03 10.77
N VAL A 52 -8.96 -5.67 9.74
CA VAL A 52 -7.77 -6.39 9.30
C VAL A 52 -6.59 -5.42 9.27
N ASP A 53 -5.54 -5.75 9.98
CA ASP A 53 -4.33 -4.92 9.97
C ASP A 53 -3.46 -5.29 8.76
N ILE A 54 -3.15 -4.30 7.91
CA ILE A 54 -2.13 -4.46 6.87
C ILE A 54 -0.75 -4.32 7.51
N SER A 55 -0.51 -3.20 8.18
CA SER A 55 0.68 -2.98 8.99
C SER A 55 0.51 -1.76 9.88
N HIS A 56 1.08 -1.81 11.08
CA HIS A 56 1.23 -0.67 11.98
C HIS A 56 2.69 -0.33 12.26
N GLU A 57 3.60 -1.03 11.57
CA GLU A 57 5.06 -0.85 11.66
C GLU A 57 5.61 -0.07 10.45
N VAL A 58 4.76 0.78 9.84
CA VAL A 58 5.24 1.75 8.86
C VAL A 58 6.18 2.71 9.57
N SER A 59 7.32 3.02 8.96
CA SER A 59 8.25 4.04 9.49
C SER A 59 7.52 5.39 9.60
N ASN A 60 7.83 6.18 10.62
CA ASN A 60 7.13 7.42 10.90
C ASN A 60 7.10 8.33 9.67
N TYR A 61 5.92 8.75 9.27
CA TYR A 61 5.65 9.66 8.13
C TYR A 61 6.03 9.08 6.76
N ASP A 62 6.35 7.79 6.65
CA ASP A 62 6.76 7.16 5.39
C ASP A 62 5.55 6.74 4.55
N VAL A 63 4.98 7.70 3.81
CA VAL A 63 3.85 7.45 2.89
C VAL A 63 4.23 6.51 1.74
N LEU A 64 5.52 6.44 1.39
CA LEU A 64 6.04 5.54 0.37
C LEU A 64 5.92 4.08 0.81
N GLN A 65 6.42 3.79 2.01
CA GLN A 65 6.32 2.46 2.60
C GLN A 65 4.85 2.04 2.76
N ALA A 66 4.00 2.95 3.28
CA ALA A 66 2.58 2.68 3.45
C ALA A 66 1.87 2.36 2.12
N SER A 67 2.14 3.17 1.09
CA SER A 67 1.58 2.97 -0.25
C SER A 67 2.03 1.65 -0.85
N PHE A 68 3.31 1.29 -0.71
CA PHE A 68 3.84 0.01 -1.20
C PHE A 68 3.14 -1.19 -0.54
N LEU A 69 3.00 -1.18 0.78
CA LEU A 69 2.35 -2.26 1.53
C LEU A 69 0.89 -2.45 1.10
N LEU A 70 0.11 -1.34 1.04
CA LEU A 70 -1.29 -1.44 0.69
C LEU A 70 -1.50 -1.72 -0.81
N ARG A 71 -0.73 -1.10 -1.72
CA ARG A 71 -0.79 -1.36 -3.17
C ARG A 71 -0.60 -2.85 -3.49
N ASN A 72 0.29 -3.51 -2.77
CA ASN A 72 0.60 -4.93 -2.98
C ASN A 72 -0.36 -5.91 -2.27
N SER A 73 -1.30 -5.41 -1.47
CA SER A 73 -2.22 -6.27 -0.72
C SER A 73 -3.70 -6.04 -1.01
N PHE A 74 -4.13 -4.81 -1.35
CA PHE A 74 -5.55 -4.47 -1.39
C PHE A 74 -6.37 -5.30 -2.39
N LYS A 75 -5.78 -5.67 -3.53
CA LYS A 75 -6.46 -6.49 -4.58
C LYS A 75 -6.82 -7.90 -4.11
N ASN A 76 -6.24 -8.38 -3.02
CA ASN A 76 -6.56 -9.67 -2.42
C ASN A 76 -7.79 -9.60 -1.49
N PHE A 77 -8.31 -8.40 -1.22
CA PHE A 77 -9.52 -8.20 -0.44
C PHE A 77 -10.76 -8.17 -1.35
N PRO A 78 -11.93 -8.54 -0.81
CA PRO A 78 -13.19 -8.43 -1.57
C PRO A 78 -13.48 -6.99 -2.01
N VAL A 79 -14.07 -6.83 -3.20
CA VAL A 79 -14.59 -5.55 -3.66
C VAL A 79 -15.55 -4.95 -2.63
N GLY A 80 -15.48 -3.63 -2.42
CA GLY A 80 -16.23 -2.93 -1.38
C GLY A 80 -15.46 -2.80 -0.06
N THR A 81 -14.28 -3.42 0.08
CA THR A 81 -13.43 -3.21 1.27
C THR A 81 -13.04 -1.74 1.42
N ILE A 82 -13.01 -1.25 2.66
CA ILE A 82 -12.58 0.10 3.00
C ILE A 82 -11.17 0.04 3.57
N HIS A 83 -10.22 0.66 2.90
CA HIS A 83 -8.82 0.74 3.30
C HIS A 83 -8.53 2.10 3.94
N VAL A 84 -8.05 2.12 5.18
CA VAL A 84 -7.81 3.34 5.94
C VAL A 84 -6.33 3.47 6.27
N LEU A 85 -5.76 4.63 5.96
CA LEU A 85 -4.34 4.91 6.17
C LEU A 85 -4.17 6.09 7.12
N PHE A 86 -3.52 5.83 8.24
CA PHE A 86 -3.14 6.79 9.27
C PHE A 86 -1.60 6.96 9.26
N VAL A 87 -1.05 7.43 8.16
CA VAL A 87 0.38 7.70 8.00
C VAL A 87 0.52 9.13 7.56
N ASP A 88 1.31 9.93 8.28
CA ASP A 88 1.46 11.37 8.04
C ASP A 88 0.10 12.07 7.79
N SER A 89 -0.86 11.84 8.68
CA SER A 89 -2.27 12.21 8.47
C SER A 89 -2.65 13.58 9.05
N ASN A 90 -1.67 14.45 9.38
CA ASN A 90 -1.95 15.75 10.00
C ASN A 90 -2.64 16.71 9.03
N ILE A 91 -3.91 17.05 9.30
CA ILE A 91 -4.74 17.93 8.46
C ILE A 91 -4.18 19.35 8.35
N LYS A 92 -3.48 19.86 9.37
CA LYS A 92 -2.87 21.19 9.31
C LYS A 92 -1.76 21.27 8.27
N MET A 93 -1.17 20.13 7.92
CA MET A 93 -0.15 20.02 6.87
C MET A 93 -0.78 19.75 5.50
N HIS A 94 -1.76 18.85 5.43
CA HIS A 94 -2.28 18.30 4.17
C HIS A 94 -3.62 18.91 3.72
N LYS A 95 -4.26 19.74 4.57
CA LYS A 95 -5.45 20.56 4.29
C LYS A 95 -6.75 19.80 4.01
N GLN A 96 -6.73 18.53 3.61
CA GLN A 96 -7.93 17.74 3.34
C GLN A 96 -7.73 16.26 3.64
N PHE A 97 -8.85 15.63 4.01
CA PHE A 97 -8.98 14.19 4.08
C PHE A 97 -9.82 13.72 2.91
N LEU A 98 -9.39 12.65 2.26
CA LEU A 98 -10.04 12.16 1.05
C LEU A 98 -10.66 10.78 1.26
N VAL A 99 -11.76 10.55 0.56
CA VAL A 99 -12.28 9.24 0.18
C VAL A 99 -12.03 9.09 -1.32
N VAL A 100 -11.30 8.06 -1.69
CA VAL A 100 -11.06 7.68 -3.10
C VAL A 100 -11.71 6.33 -3.35
N LYS A 101 -12.52 6.21 -4.39
CA LYS A 101 -13.03 4.92 -4.87
C LYS A 101 -12.24 4.53 -6.10
N ASN A 102 -11.48 3.47 -6.02
CA ASN A 102 -10.67 2.97 -7.13
C ASN A 102 -10.73 1.44 -7.18
N GLU A 103 -10.76 0.86 -8.37
CA GLU A 103 -10.84 -0.60 -8.58
C GLU A 103 -11.90 -1.31 -7.72
N GLY A 104 -13.03 -0.63 -7.42
CA GLY A 104 -14.12 -1.17 -6.61
C GLY A 104 -13.92 -1.12 -5.09
N HIS A 105 -12.80 -0.60 -4.60
CA HIS A 105 -12.48 -0.40 -3.17
C HIS A 105 -12.62 1.06 -2.76
N TYR A 106 -12.75 1.31 -1.46
CA TYR A 106 -12.71 2.64 -0.88
C TYR A 106 -11.39 2.84 -0.13
N PHE A 107 -10.78 4.00 -0.28
CA PHE A 107 -9.54 4.37 0.39
C PHE A 107 -9.73 5.69 1.12
N ILE A 108 -9.35 5.73 2.40
CA ILE A 108 -9.49 6.91 3.26
C ILE A 108 -8.11 7.29 3.79
N SER A 109 -7.68 8.53 3.54
CA SER A 109 -6.41 9.06 4.04
C SER A 109 -6.39 10.58 4.00
N ALA A 110 -5.37 11.20 4.59
CA ALA A 110 -4.99 12.57 4.26
C ALA A 110 -4.48 12.65 2.81
N ASP A 111 -4.61 13.81 2.19
CA ASP A 111 -4.09 14.09 0.85
C ASP A 111 -2.60 14.48 0.91
N ASN A 112 -1.78 13.52 1.30
CA ASN A 112 -0.34 13.63 1.50
C ASN A 112 0.50 13.02 0.36
N GLY A 113 -0.14 12.75 -0.79
CA GLY A 113 0.49 12.13 -1.95
C GLY A 113 0.40 10.61 -2.00
N ILE A 114 -0.17 9.96 -0.97
CA ILE A 114 -0.24 8.49 -0.90
C ILE A 114 -1.01 7.89 -2.07
N PHE A 115 -2.07 8.53 -2.55
CA PHE A 115 -2.87 8.04 -3.66
C PHE A 115 -2.13 8.08 -5.00
N ASN A 116 -1.25 9.08 -5.20
CA ASN A 116 -0.38 9.16 -6.38
C ASN A 116 0.67 8.03 -6.41
N LEU A 117 1.03 7.49 -5.23
CA LEU A 117 1.95 6.38 -5.08
C LEU A 117 1.26 5.01 -5.22
N MET A 118 -0.03 4.95 -4.87
CA MET A 118 -0.80 3.72 -4.89
C MET A 118 -1.32 3.36 -6.28
N PHE A 119 -1.70 4.34 -7.09
CA PHE A 119 -2.42 4.11 -8.34
C PHE A 119 -1.68 4.69 -9.52
N ASP A 120 -1.57 3.92 -10.60
CA ASP A 120 -1.05 4.39 -11.87
C ASP A 120 -2.09 5.28 -12.58
N GLU A 121 -3.37 4.90 -12.46
CA GLU A 121 -4.52 5.67 -12.91
C GLU A 121 -5.48 5.85 -11.74
N ILE A 122 -5.80 7.09 -11.44
CA ILE A 122 -6.74 7.43 -10.37
C ILE A 122 -8.09 7.72 -11.02
N SER A 123 -9.14 7.06 -10.54
CA SER A 123 -10.50 7.34 -11.00
C SER A 123 -10.91 8.78 -10.64
N ASP A 124 -11.90 9.32 -11.36
CA ASP A 124 -12.50 10.61 -11.01
C ASP A 124 -13.35 10.55 -9.71
N ASP A 125 -13.43 9.38 -9.09
CA ASP A 125 -14.21 9.15 -7.88
C ASP A 125 -13.41 9.51 -6.63
N VAL A 126 -13.17 10.81 -6.48
CA VAL A 126 -12.42 11.43 -5.37
C VAL A 126 -13.32 12.44 -4.66
N TRP A 127 -13.35 12.36 -3.34
CA TRP A 127 -14.13 13.27 -2.50
C TRP A 127 -13.33 13.68 -1.26
N GLN A 128 -13.53 14.94 -0.86
CA GLN A 128 -13.08 15.46 0.42
C GLN A 128 -14.13 15.16 1.49
N ILE A 129 -13.69 14.72 2.68
CA ILE A 129 -14.55 14.49 3.84
C ILE A 129 -14.92 15.84 4.47
N LYS A 130 -16.24 16.08 4.67
CA LYS A 130 -16.73 17.21 5.47
C LYS A 130 -16.59 16.89 6.95
N PHE A 131 -16.06 17.80 7.73
CA PHE A 131 -16.05 17.71 9.19
C PHE A 131 -16.17 19.11 9.79
N GLU A 132 -16.64 19.17 11.04
CA GLU A 132 -16.76 20.44 11.76
C GLU A 132 -15.36 20.93 12.17
N GLU A 133 -15.06 22.20 11.90
CA GLU A 133 -13.77 22.81 12.19
C GLU A 133 -13.38 22.71 13.68
N LYS A 134 -14.37 22.75 14.57
CA LYS A 134 -14.17 22.56 16.02
C LYS A 134 -13.55 21.20 16.38
N LEU A 135 -13.74 20.16 15.59
CA LEU A 135 -13.10 18.85 15.81
C LEU A 135 -11.58 18.94 15.66
N SER A 136 -11.06 19.84 14.82
CA SER A 136 -9.63 20.00 14.59
C SER A 136 -8.86 20.58 15.79
N GLU A 137 -9.55 21.02 16.84
CA GLU A 137 -8.93 21.42 18.13
C GLU A 137 -8.41 20.21 18.91
N ASN A 138 -8.94 19.01 18.67
CA ASN A 138 -8.45 17.77 19.27
C ASN A 138 -7.19 17.29 18.56
N LEU A 139 -6.20 16.81 19.31
CA LEU A 139 -4.91 16.37 18.76
C LEU A 139 -5.00 15.13 17.88
N PHE A 140 -6.04 14.32 18.04
CA PHE A 140 -6.23 13.07 17.27
C PHE A 140 -7.69 12.96 16.76
N PHE A 141 -8.16 14.04 16.13
CA PHE A 141 -9.52 14.09 15.61
C PHE A 141 -9.69 13.28 14.30
N GLU A 142 -8.61 12.99 13.57
CA GLU A 142 -8.60 12.14 12.38
C GLU A 142 -9.30 10.80 12.64
N LYS A 143 -9.10 10.23 13.84
CA LYS A 143 -9.78 9.01 14.30
C LYS A 143 -11.31 9.14 14.21
N ASP A 144 -11.86 10.27 14.68
CA ASP A 144 -13.30 10.49 14.71
C ASP A 144 -13.85 10.77 13.31
N VAL A 145 -13.12 11.56 12.51
CA VAL A 145 -13.49 11.91 11.13
C VAL A 145 -13.50 10.68 10.24
N PHE A 146 -12.45 9.85 10.29
CA PHE A 146 -12.36 8.64 9.46
C PHE A 146 -13.40 7.60 9.90
N ALA A 147 -13.56 7.37 11.19
CA ALA A 147 -14.56 6.43 11.69
C ALA A 147 -16.00 6.84 11.31
N GLN A 148 -16.31 8.15 11.33
CA GLN A 148 -17.61 8.64 10.88
C GLN A 148 -17.79 8.49 9.36
N ALA A 149 -16.76 8.75 8.56
CA ALA A 149 -16.79 8.55 7.11
C ALA A 149 -17.03 7.07 6.77
N ILE A 150 -16.32 6.15 7.43
CA ILE A 150 -16.50 4.70 7.30
C ILE A 150 -17.97 4.32 7.62
N LYS A 151 -18.49 4.78 8.78
CA LYS A 151 -19.88 4.53 9.16
C LYS A 151 -20.86 4.98 8.08
N ASN A 152 -20.67 6.19 7.54
CA ASN A 152 -21.56 6.73 6.52
C ASN A 152 -21.51 5.91 5.23
N ILE A 153 -20.32 5.44 4.80
CA ILE A 153 -20.16 4.54 3.64
C ILE A 153 -20.88 3.22 3.88
N VAL A 154 -20.64 2.57 5.03
CA VAL A 154 -21.25 1.28 5.40
C VAL A 154 -22.76 1.38 5.54
N SER A 155 -23.27 2.51 6.03
CA SER A 155 -24.71 2.79 6.15
C SER A 155 -25.34 3.32 4.85
N GLU A 156 -24.63 3.29 3.72
CA GLU A 156 -25.08 3.74 2.40
C GLU A 156 -25.65 5.16 2.41
N ILE A 157 -25.13 6.03 3.28
CA ILE A 157 -25.53 7.44 3.31
C ILE A 157 -25.10 8.10 1.99
N PRO A 158 -25.98 8.86 1.32
CA PRO A 158 -25.62 9.57 0.09
C PRO A 158 -24.38 10.44 0.28
N PHE A 159 -23.42 10.33 -0.61
CA PHE A 159 -22.08 10.95 -0.48
C PHE A 159 -22.16 12.47 -0.34
N GLU A 160 -23.09 13.11 -1.00
CA GLU A 160 -23.29 14.56 -0.96
C GLU A 160 -23.60 15.09 0.44
N LYS A 161 -24.10 14.23 1.35
CA LYS A 161 -24.40 14.60 2.73
C LYS A 161 -23.15 14.79 3.58
N PHE A 162 -22.06 14.03 3.29
CA PHE A 162 -20.85 14.04 4.12
C PHE A 162 -19.54 14.21 3.34
N LEU A 163 -19.61 14.22 2.01
CA LEU A 163 -18.46 14.40 1.11
C LEU A 163 -18.70 15.60 0.17
N ILE A 164 -17.60 16.15 -0.36
CA ILE A 164 -17.58 17.15 -1.42
C ILE A 164 -16.73 16.61 -2.54
N LYS A 165 -17.20 16.65 -3.79
CA LYS A 165 -16.39 16.24 -4.94
C LYS A 165 -15.07 17.02 -4.95
N SER A 166 -13.96 16.31 -5.10
CA SER A 166 -12.62 16.88 -4.99
C SER A 166 -11.67 16.27 -6.02
N LYS A 167 -10.42 16.69 -5.95
CA LYS A 167 -9.31 16.14 -6.71
C LYS A 167 -8.15 15.88 -5.76
N ILE A 168 -7.31 14.92 -6.10
CA ILE A 168 -6.06 14.67 -5.40
C ILE A 168 -5.06 15.75 -5.78
N ASN A 169 -4.35 16.30 -4.79
CA ASN A 169 -3.23 17.18 -5.06
C ASN A 169 -2.11 16.36 -5.72
N THR A 170 -1.60 16.84 -6.84
CA THR A 170 -0.49 16.18 -7.52
C THR A 170 0.80 16.45 -6.76
N ILE A 171 1.16 15.55 -5.86
CA ILE A 171 2.47 15.55 -5.20
C ILE A 171 3.37 14.64 -6.02
N LEU A 172 4.33 15.22 -6.73
CA LEU A 172 5.30 14.47 -7.51
C LEU A 172 6.38 13.90 -6.58
N HIS A 173 6.26 12.63 -6.25
CA HIS A 173 7.35 11.89 -5.64
C HIS A 173 8.33 11.42 -6.72
N ASN A 174 9.20 12.30 -7.19
CA ASN A 174 10.18 12.04 -8.26
C ASN A 174 11.10 10.83 -7.99
N SER A 175 11.20 10.39 -6.73
CA SER A 175 11.99 9.22 -6.35
C SER A 175 11.34 7.87 -6.70
N MET A 176 10.08 7.87 -7.13
CA MET A 176 9.27 6.65 -7.30
C MET A 176 9.23 6.11 -8.72
N GLN A 177 9.60 6.89 -9.70
CA GLN A 177 9.61 6.43 -11.08
C GLN A 177 11.01 6.04 -11.52
N ALA A 178 11.12 4.85 -12.12
CA ALA A 178 12.34 4.47 -12.81
C ALA A 178 12.49 5.34 -14.05
N VAL A 179 13.69 5.86 -14.28
CA VAL A 179 14.03 6.66 -15.45
C VAL A 179 14.64 5.75 -16.52
N VAL A 180 14.02 5.72 -17.67
CA VAL A 180 14.46 4.91 -18.82
C VAL A 180 15.19 5.77 -19.81
N ASN A 181 16.36 5.32 -20.24
CA ASN A 181 17.11 5.80 -21.39
C ASN A 181 17.30 4.64 -22.38
N GLU A 182 17.87 4.91 -23.54
CA GLU A 182 18.03 3.94 -24.64
C GLU A 182 18.59 2.56 -24.20
N ASN A 183 19.60 2.57 -23.33
CA ASN A 183 20.30 1.36 -22.88
C ASN A 183 20.31 1.19 -21.36
N THR A 184 19.59 2.04 -20.61
CA THR A 184 19.64 1.98 -19.16
C THR A 184 18.26 2.20 -18.53
N ILE A 185 18.01 1.48 -17.42
CA ILE A 185 16.95 1.82 -16.47
C ILE A 185 17.62 2.25 -15.17
N ARG A 186 17.36 3.47 -14.71
CA ARG A 186 17.81 3.99 -13.43
C ARG A 186 16.64 3.97 -12.46
N ALA A 187 16.82 3.24 -11.39
CA ALA A 187 15.79 2.96 -10.40
C ALA A 187 16.31 3.18 -8.97
N SER A 188 15.47 2.89 -8.01
CA SER A 188 15.82 2.96 -6.59
C SER A 188 15.19 1.80 -5.82
N ILE A 189 15.82 1.38 -4.72
CA ILE A 189 15.21 0.50 -3.74
C ILE A 189 14.11 1.28 -3.04
N ILE A 190 12.88 0.75 -3.07
CA ILE A 190 11.69 1.41 -2.53
C ILE A 190 11.20 0.77 -1.23
N PHE A 191 11.59 -0.48 -0.97
CA PHE A 191 11.19 -1.21 0.22
C PHE A 191 12.21 -2.31 0.54
N ILE A 192 12.37 -2.63 1.82
CA ILE A 192 13.12 -3.79 2.30
C ILE A 192 12.21 -4.54 3.25
N ASP A 193 11.99 -5.83 2.99
CA ASP A 193 11.12 -6.66 3.80
C ASP A 193 11.82 -7.19 5.06
N LYS A 194 11.08 -7.96 5.87
CA LYS A 194 11.62 -8.57 7.10
C LYS A 194 12.70 -9.64 6.82
N TYR A 195 12.67 -10.26 5.65
CA TYR A 195 13.72 -11.18 5.21
C TYR A 195 14.97 -10.46 4.71
N GLN A 196 14.93 -9.12 4.68
CA GLN A 196 15.99 -8.25 4.16
C GLN A 196 16.14 -8.34 2.62
N ASN A 197 15.09 -8.73 1.91
CA ASN A 197 15.05 -8.62 0.46
C ASN A 197 14.76 -7.17 0.06
N ALA A 198 15.42 -6.69 -0.99
CA ALA A 198 15.31 -5.31 -1.44
C ALA A 198 14.44 -5.21 -2.71
N PHE A 199 13.34 -4.48 -2.63
CA PHE A 199 12.41 -4.26 -3.74
C PHE A 199 12.78 -2.98 -4.48
N VAL A 200 12.88 -3.09 -5.80
CA VAL A 200 13.27 -1.99 -6.69
C VAL A 200 12.06 -1.55 -7.50
N ASN A 201 11.91 -0.25 -7.74
CA ASN A 201 10.81 0.33 -8.52
C ASN A 201 10.92 0.05 -10.04
N ILE A 202 11.30 -1.16 -10.40
CA ILE A 202 11.29 -1.68 -11.78
C ILE A 202 10.22 -2.77 -11.87
N SER A 203 9.17 -2.53 -12.66
CA SER A 203 8.21 -3.58 -12.95
C SER A 203 8.76 -4.55 -13.99
N GLN A 204 8.28 -5.81 -13.97
CA GLN A 204 8.62 -6.81 -14.97
C GLN A 204 8.29 -6.33 -16.40
N LYS A 205 7.13 -5.66 -16.56
CA LYS A 205 6.71 -5.08 -17.82
C LYS A 205 7.75 -4.06 -18.32
N LEU A 206 8.10 -3.08 -17.46
CA LEU A 206 9.08 -2.05 -17.80
C LEU A 206 10.44 -2.65 -18.19
N PHE A 207 10.89 -3.66 -17.43
CA PHE A 207 12.16 -4.33 -17.69
C PHE A 207 12.15 -5.05 -19.04
N GLU A 208 11.14 -5.85 -19.34
CA GLU A 208 11.09 -6.65 -20.58
C GLU A 208 10.86 -5.78 -21.82
N GLU A 209 10.02 -4.73 -21.73
CA GLU A 209 9.82 -3.75 -22.82
C GLU A 209 11.14 -3.04 -23.23
N ASN A 210 12.06 -2.86 -22.28
CA ASN A 210 13.34 -2.20 -22.53
C ASN A 210 14.46 -3.20 -22.81
N ARG A 211 14.41 -4.40 -22.24
CA ARG A 211 15.42 -5.43 -22.47
C ARG A 211 15.44 -5.93 -23.92
N LYS A 212 14.28 -6.18 -24.52
CA LYS A 212 14.14 -6.65 -25.90
C LYS A 212 15.06 -7.84 -26.26
N GLY A 213 15.22 -8.78 -25.31
CA GLY A 213 16.07 -9.95 -25.48
C GLY A 213 17.59 -9.71 -25.32
N ARG A 214 18.03 -8.47 -25.09
CA ARG A 214 19.45 -8.13 -24.88
C ARG A 214 19.98 -8.72 -23.57
N LYS A 215 21.30 -8.95 -23.51
CA LYS A 215 21.98 -9.20 -22.23
C LYS A 215 21.95 -7.92 -21.40
N PHE A 216 22.10 -8.06 -20.08
CA PHE A 216 22.06 -6.94 -19.16
C PHE A 216 23.02 -7.14 -17.99
N LYS A 217 23.30 -6.02 -17.30
CA LYS A 217 23.93 -5.97 -15.98
C LYS A 217 23.04 -5.16 -15.05
N LEU A 218 22.63 -5.76 -13.94
CA LEU A 218 21.87 -5.12 -12.88
C LEU A 218 22.83 -4.73 -11.75
N TYR A 219 23.25 -3.47 -11.73
CA TYR A 219 24.12 -2.91 -10.68
C TYR A 219 23.28 -2.49 -9.49
N TYR A 220 23.60 -3.01 -8.31
CA TYR A 220 22.89 -2.73 -7.07
C TYR A 220 23.77 -2.12 -5.97
N PHE A 221 25.10 -2.33 -6.01
CA PHE A 221 26.06 -1.71 -5.09
C PHE A 221 27.46 -1.57 -5.72
N GLY A 222 27.94 -0.34 -5.91
CA GLY A 222 29.25 -0.08 -6.48
C GLY A 222 29.44 -0.71 -7.86
N LYS A 223 30.36 -1.68 -7.96
CA LYS A 223 30.63 -2.44 -9.19
C LYS A 223 29.97 -3.83 -9.19
N ASN A 224 29.26 -4.20 -8.12
CA ASN A 224 28.60 -5.50 -8.03
C ASN A 224 27.36 -5.50 -8.91
N TYR A 225 27.19 -6.56 -9.70
CA TYR A 225 26.06 -6.69 -10.61
C TYR A 225 25.61 -8.13 -10.80
N LEU A 226 24.35 -8.29 -11.13
CA LEU A 226 23.74 -9.55 -11.57
C LEU A 226 23.46 -9.49 -13.07
N THR A 227 23.51 -10.66 -13.73
CA THR A 227 23.28 -10.78 -15.18
C THR A 227 22.11 -11.68 -15.52
N LYS A 228 21.48 -12.28 -14.50
CA LYS A 228 20.36 -13.22 -14.65
C LYS A 228 19.21 -12.81 -13.74
N ILE A 229 18.00 -12.93 -14.26
CA ILE A 229 16.78 -12.93 -13.44
C ILE A 229 16.40 -14.39 -13.20
N ALA A 230 16.37 -14.80 -11.95
CA ALA A 230 15.90 -16.12 -11.53
C ALA A 230 14.37 -16.19 -11.55
N LYS A 231 13.79 -17.34 -11.76
CA LYS A 231 12.34 -17.56 -11.65
C LYS A 231 11.94 -17.84 -10.20
N HIS A 232 12.82 -18.50 -9.43
CA HIS A 232 12.60 -18.87 -8.04
C HIS A 232 13.91 -18.76 -7.25
N TYR A 233 13.80 -18.54 -5.94
CA TYR A 233 14.97 -18.52 -5.03
C TYR A 233 15.81 -19.79 -5.13
N THR A 234 15.14 -20.95 -5.29
CA THR A 234 15.79 -22.28 -5.35
C THR A 234 16.63 -22.54 -6.61
N GLU A 235 16.62 -21.66 -7.60
CA GLU A 235 17.52 -21.76 -8.76
C GLU A 235 18.96 -21.36 -8.43
N ILE A 236 19.16 -20.75 -7.28
CA ILE A 236 20.45 -20.22 -6.82
C ILE A 236 20.81 -20.95 -5.53
N GLU A 237 22.08 -21.31 -5.36
CA GLU A 237 22.57 -21.97 -4.15
C GLU A 237 22.36 -21.08 -2.91
N GLU A 238 22.19 -21.72 -1.74
CA GLU A 238 22.05 -21.01 -0.47
C GLU A 238 23.26 -20.09 -0.22
N GLY A 239 23.01 -18.89 0.28
CA GLY A 239 24.01 -17.87 0.54
C GLY A 239 24.42 -17.03 -0.67
N ASN A 240 23.96 -17.35 -1.87
CA ASN A 240 24.27 -16.59 -3.08
C ASN A 240 23.15 -15.58 -3.41
N GLU A 241 23.58 -14.48 -4.00
CA GLU A 241 22.72 -13.37 -4.43
C GLU A 241 21.96 -13.67 -5.72
N LEU A 242 20.75 -13.15 -5.81
CA LEU A 242 19.89 -13.28 -6.98
C LEU A 242 19.00 -12.04 -7.17
N ALA A 243 18.51 -11.90 -8.39
CA ALA A 243 17.39 -11.03 -8.70
C ALA A 243 16.24 -11.83 -9.29
N LEU A 244 15.00 -11.49 -8.94
CA LEU A 244 13.80 -12.09 -9.50
C LEU A 244 12.69 -11.02 -9.58
N PHE A 245 11.62 -11.32 -10.31
CA PHE A 245 10.38 -10.57 -10.22
C PHE A 245 9.44 -11.32 -9.27
N ASN A 246 8.99 -10.63 -8.21
CA ASN A 246 8.06 -11.20 -7.25
C ASN A 246 6.64 -11.34 -7.83
N GLU A 247 5.71 -11.88 -7.04
CA GLU A 247 4.30 -12.09 -7.46
C GLU A 247 3.57 -10.80 -7.88
N ASN A 248 3.99 -9.64 -7.35
CA ASN A 248 3.45 -8.32 -7.70
C ASN A 248 4.18 -7.66 -8.88
N GLY A 249 5.13 -8.39 -9.48
CA GLY A 249 5.88 -7.95 -10.65
C GLY A 249 6.97 -6.92 -10.38
N TYR A 250 7.38 -6.69 -9.12
CA TYR A 250 8.52 -5.83 -8.79
C TYR A 250 9.84 -6.61 -8.84
N LEU A 251 10.88 -5.95 -9.34
CA LEU A 251 12.25 -6.47 -9.26
C LEU A 251 12.69 -6.53 -7.80
N GLU A 252 13.15 -7.70 -7.39
CA GLU A 252 13.63 -7.98 -6.04
C GLU A 252 15.08 -8.44 -6.10
N ILE A 253 15.91 -7.92 -5.19
CA ILE A 253 17.30 -8.34 -4.96
C ILE A 253 17.33 -9.07 -3.63
N ALA A 254 17.77 -10.31 -3.65
CA ALA A 254 17.74 -11.22 -2.51
C ALA A 254 19.02 -12.04 -2.39
N ILE A 255 19.19 -12.69 -1.25
CA ILE A 255 20.15 -13.80 -1.06
C ILE A 255 19.33 -15.03 -0.67
N ASN A 256 19.53 -16.14 -1.37
CA ASN A 256 18.82 -17.36 -1.02
C ASN A 256 19.15 -17.78 0.41
N LYS A 257 18.15 -17.80 1.30
CA LYS A 257 18.27 -18.01 2.76
C LYS A 257 19.24 -17.06 3.47
N GLY A 258 19.42 -15.84 2.96
CA GLY A 258 20.29 -14.82 3.52
C GLY A 258 19.63 -13.44 3.61
N ALA A 259 20.22 -12.57 4.40
CA ALA A 259 19.76 -11.19 4.61
C ALA A 259 20.43 -10.25 3.60
N ALA A 260 19.87 -10.12 2.39
CA ALA A 260 20.48 -9.37 1.28
C ALA A 260 20.78 -7.91 1.65
N ALA A 261 19.83 -7.18 2.23
CA ALA A 261 20.05 -5.78 2.57
C ALA A 261 21.19 -5.60 3.57
N GLN A 262 21.27 -6.45 4.57
CA GLN A 262 22.34 -6.40 5.58
C GLN A 262 23.69 -6.80 4.99
N LEU A 263 23.75 -7.91 4.25
CA LEU A 263 25.02 -8.47 3.74
C LEU A 263 25.57 -7.68 2.56
N LEU A 264 24.70 -7.12 1.71
CA LEU A 264 25.10 -6.33 0.53
C LEU A 264 25.11 -4.81 0.79
N GLY A 265 24.73 -4.37 2.00
CA GLY A 265 24.70 -2.96 2.37
C GLY A 265 23.60 -2.16 1.65
N LEU A 266 22.46 -2.82 1.28
CA LEU A 266 21.38 -2.18 0.55
C LEU A 266 20.51 -1.34 1.48
N ARG A 267 19.99 -0.22 0.97
CA ARG A 267 19.16 0.72 1.75
C ARG A 267 18.03 1.28 0.87
N VAL A 268 16.89 1.57 1.48
CA VAL A 268 15.81 2.31 0.82
C VAL A 268 16.34 3.64 0.27
N GLY A 269 15.93 4.01 -0.94
CA GLY A 269 16.43 5.18 -1.68
C GLY A 269 17.73 4.96 -2.44
N GLN A 270 18.43 3.84 -2.22
CA GLN A 270 19.67 3.53 -2.95
C GLN A 270 19.38 3.31 -4.44
N LYS A 271 20.28 3.85 -5.28
CA LYS A 271 20.17 3.71 -6.74
C LYS A 271 20.54 2.30 -7.21
N VAL A 272 19.74 1.82 -8.14
CA VAL A 272 19.92 0.59 -8.88
C VAL A 272 19.91 0.93 -10.36
N ILE A 273 20.83 0.35 -11.13
CA ILE A 273 20.97 0.63 -12.55
C ILE A 273 20.94 -0.69 -13.32
N VAL A 274 20.06 -0.78 -14.31
CA VAL A 274 20.12 -1.85 -15.30
C VAL A 274 20.75 -1.28 -16.56
N GLU A 275 21.84 -1.89 -17.02
CA GLU A 275 22.47 -1.58 -18.30
C GLU A 275 22.23 -2.73 -19.28
N PHE A 276 21.74 -2.40 -20.47
CA PHE A 276 21.55 -3.36 -21.56
C PHE A 276 22.68 -3.25 -22.56
N ASP A 277 23.12 -4.38 -23.10
CA ASP A 277 24.12 -4.39 -24.16
C ASP A 277 23.62 -3.57 -25.37
N ILE A 278 24.54 -2.88 -26.04
CA ILE A 278 24.24 -2.17 -27.29
C ILE A 278 23.85 -3.20 -28.33
N ALA A 279 22.74 -2.98 -29.02
CA ALA A 279 22.23 -3.85 -30.07
C ALA A 279 23.12 -3.85 -31.31
#